data_9123ddaec398b94cfc2aae7e1f2e17b7
#
_entry.id   9123ddaec398b94cfc2aae7e1f2e17b7
#
_cell.length_a   1.000
_cell.length_b   1.000
_cell.length_c   1.000
_cell.angle_alpha   90.00
_cell.angle_beta   90.00
_cell.angle_gamma   90.00
#
_symmetry.space_group_name_H-M   'P 1'
#
loop_
_entity.id
_entity.type
_entity.pdbx_description
1 polymer ?
#
loop_
_entity_poly.entity_id
_entity_poly.type
_entity_poly.pdbx_seq_one_letter_code
_entity_poly.pdbx_strand_id
1 'polypeptide(L)'
;MSSNDGTTPPVLFVVGTAGAGKSSLVTSFQRWARFLDIDVLAINLDPGAERVHYDPEFDVRDLISLSEVMDEYDLGPNGAQILAADLVASQAVEVFEEIEGLAGDIMIVDTPGQVELFAFREASSHLVHVLGQGRACLIFLFDPLLSSTPSGFVSQMLLSSIVHFRLGLPTANFLSKSDLLEPETLERILEWGENLDVLEAALFEESANQAGFDGGGQRA
;
A
#
# COMPACT_ATOMS: atom_id res chain seq x y z
N MET A 1 -7.12 -30.16 11.55
CA MET A 1 -6.70 -30.99 10.41
C MET A 1 -6.67 -30.06 9.21
N SER A 2 -5.52 -29.46 8.98
CA SER A 2 -5.30 -28.55 7.86
C SER A 2 -5.11 -29.41 6.60
N SER A 3 -6.06 -29.33 5.68
CA SER A 3 -5.93 -29.97 4.36
C SER A 3 -5.03 -29.08 3.51
N ASN A 4 -3.74 -29.30 3.59
CA ASN A 4 -2.77 -28.65 2.70
C ASN A 4 -2.89 -29.30 1.31
N ASP A 5 -3.78 -28.75 0.48
CA ASP A 5 -4.12 -29.27 -0.85
C ASP A 5 -3.15 -28.79 -1.94
N GLY A 6 -1.93 -28.41 -1.56
CA GLY A 6 -0.86 -27.98 -2.49
C GLY A 6 -1.18 -26.70 -3.28
N THR A 7 -2.20 -25.94 -2.87
CA THR A 7 -2.59 -24.71 -3.54
C THR A 7 -1.89 -23.52 -2.90
N THR A 8 -1.22 -22.71 -3.72
CA THR A 8 -0.64 -21.42 -3.29
C THR A 8 -1.69 -20.59 -2.52
N PRO A 9 -1.34 -20.03 -1.34
CA PRO A 9 -2.28 -19.22 -0.56
C PRO A 9 -2.74 -17.97 -1.33
N PRO A 10 -3.93 -17.42 -1.02
CA PRO A 10 -4.34 -16.12 -1.54
C PRO A 10 -3.38 -15.02 -1.09
N VAL A 11 -3.13 -14.05 -1.97
CA VAL A 11 -2.12 -13.00 -1.76
C VAL A 11 -2.80 -11.64 -1.58
N LEU A 12 -2.48 -10.94 -0.48
CA LEU A 12 -2.95 -9.61 -0.17
C LEU A 12 -1.79 -8.61 -0.30
N PHE A 13 -1.77 -7.79 -1.36
CA PHE A 13 -0.79 -6.72 -1.50
C PHE A 13 -1.28 -5.47 -0.76
N VAL A 14 -0.53 -5.02 0.25
CA VAL A 14 -0.84 -3.80 1.00
C VAL A 14 -0.16 -2.61 0.33
N VAL A 15 -0.96 -1.72 -0.25
CA VAL A 15 -0.51 -0.56 -1.04
C VAL A 15 -1.05 0.72 -0.42
N GLY A 16 -0.38 1.84 -0.66
CA GLY A 16 -0.81 3.15 -0.16
C GLY A 16 0.36 4.13 -0.15
N THR A 17 0.07 5.38 0.12
CA THR A 17 1.10 6.43 0.18
C THR A 17 2.12 6.18 1.29
N ALA A 18 3.27 6.87 1.22
CA ALA A 18 4.25 6.82 2.28
C ALA A 18 3.62 7.26 3.61
N GLY A 19 3.90 6.50 4.67
CA GLY A 19 3.31 6.78 5.98
C GLY A 19 1.86 6.32 6.17
N ALA A 20 1.16 5.76 5.18
CA ALA A 20 -0.23 5.29 5.32
C ALA A 20 -0.42 4.13 6.31
N GLY A 21 0.65 3.51 6.80
CA GLY A 21 0.57 2.46 7.83
C GLY A 21 0.59 1.04 7.30
N LYS A 22 1.15 0.80 6.10
CA LYS A 22 1.24 -0.53 5.47
C LYS A 22 1.86 -1.58 6.39
N SER A 23 3.09 -1.38 6.84
CA SER A 23 3.79 -2.31 7.74
C SER A 23 3.10 -2.47 9.11
N SER A 24 2.41 -1.42 9.58
CA SER A 24 1.60 -1.50 10.79
C SER A 24 0.37 -2.39 10.61
N LEU A 25 -0.27 -2.32 9.44
CA LEU A 25 -1.38 -3.21 9.09
C LEU A 25 -0.89 -4.66 9.02
N VAL A 26 0.22 -4.93 8.31
CA VAL A 26 0.80 -6.29 8.22
C VAL A 26 1.08 -6.85 9.62
N THR A 27 1.73 -6.05 10.48
CA THR A 27 2.01 -6.43 11.88
C THR A 27 0.74 -6.77 12.66
N SER A 28 -0.28 -5.90 12.54
CA SER A 28 -1.53 -6.06 13.28
C SER A 28 -2.35 -7.23 12.76
N PHE A 29 -2.37 -7.42 11.44
CA PHE A 29 -3.06 -8.52 10.78
C PHE A 29 -2.45 -9.87 11.16
N GLN A 30 -1.11 -10.00 11.10
CA GLN A 30 -0.42 -11.23 11.51
C GLN A 30 -0.70 -11.57 12.97
N ARG A 31 -0.69 -10.56 13.87
CA ARG A 31 -1.01 -10.78 15.29
C ARG A 31 -2.47 -11.20 15.49
N TRP A 32 -3.41 -10.54 14.83
CA TRP A 32 -4.83 -10.84 14.93
C TRP A 32 -5.16 -12.23 14.39
N ALA A 33 -4.60 -12.60 13.26
CA ALA A 33 -4.81 -13.90 12.63
C ALA A 33 -4.36 -15.07 13.52
N ARG A 34 -3.27 -14.88 14.25
CA ARG A 34 -2.79 -15.88 15.25
C ARG A 34 -3.83 -16.21 16.32
N PHE A 35 -4.69 -15.27 16.73
CA PHE A 35 -5.79 -15.55 17.67
C PHE A 35 -6.90 -16.39 17.07
N LEU A 36 -6.95 -16.50 15.76
CA LEU A 36 -7.93 -17.27 14.99
C LEU A 36 -7.35 -18.58 14.46
N ASP A 37 -6.12 -18.93 14.83
CA ASP A 37 -5.38 -20.07 14.31
C ASP A 37 -5.24 -20.03 12.76
N ILE A 38 -5.15 -18.80 12.19
CA ILE A 38 -4.87 -18.56 10.77
C ILE A 38 -3.38 -18.31 10.61
N ASP A 39 -2.74 -19.09 9.75
CA ASP A 39 -1.31 -18.96 9.44
C ASP A 39 -1.09 -17.92 8.34
N VAL A 40 -0.51 -16.78 8.69
CA VAL A 40 -0.28 -15.64 7.79
C VAL A 40 1.21 -15.51 7.48
N LEU A 41 1.56 -15.76 6.23
CA LEU A 41 2.89 -15.52 5.68
C LEU A 41 3.07 -14.03 5.39
N ALA A 42 3.93 -13.35 6.12
CA ALA A 42 4.25 -11.95 5.88
C ALA A 42 5.49 -11.85 4.98
N ILE A 43 5.37 -11.12 3.87
CA ILE A 43 6.41 -10.92 2.87
C ILE A 43 6.77 -9.44 2.85
N ASN A 44 8.03 -9.11 3.03
CA ASN A 44 8.54 -7.76 2.83
C ASN A 44 9.10 -7.59 1.41
N LEU A 45 8.49 -6.70 0.62
CA LEU A 45 8.99 -6.29 -0.69
C LEU A 45 9.52 -4.85 -0.73
N ASP A 46 9.68 -4.19 0.44
CA ASP A 46 10.25 -2.85 0.53
C ASP A 46 11.77 -2.93 0.84
N PRO A 47 12.66 -2.76 -0.15
CA PRO A 47 14.09 -2.77 0.09
C PRO A 47 14.56 -1.54 0.88
N GLY A 48 13.72 -0.50 0.97
CA GLY A 48 13.99 0.73 1.72
C GLY A 48 13.46 0.72 3.15
N ALA A 49 12.84 -0.37 3.62
CA ALA A 49 12.33 -0.45 4.97
C ALA A 49 13.48 -0.51 5.99
N GLU A 50 13.63 0.53 6.82
CA GLU A 50 14.65 0.53 7.88
C GLU A 50 14.37 -0.57 8.91
N ARG A 51 13.11 -0.73 9.30
CA ARG A 51 12.64 -1.73 10.26
C ARG A 51 11.26 -2.24 9.87
N VAL A 52 11.09 -3.56 9.95
CA VAL A 52 9.78 -4.20 9.96
C VAL A 52 9.46 -4.64 11.40
N HIS A 53 8.19 -4.54 11.80
CA HIS A 53 7.74 -4.86 13.16
C HIS A 53 6.96 -6.18 13.23
N TYR A 54 6.91 -6.88 12.12
CA TYR A 54 6.42 -8.26 11.98
C TYR A 54 7.60 -9.19 11.73
N ASP A 55 7.35 -10.48 11.76
CA ASP A 55 8.31 -11.54 11.49
C ASP A 55 8.10 -12.00 10.04
N PRO A 56 8.90 -11.51 9.07
CA PRO A 56 8.71 -11.85 7.67
C PRO A 56 9.23 -13.27 7.40
N GLU A 57 8.45 -14.07 6.68
CA GLU A 57 8.87 -15.36 6.12
C GLU A 57 9.79 -15.19 4.93
N PHE A 58 9.69 -14.03 4.24
CA PHE A 58 10.62 -13.59 3.20
C PHE A 58 10.86 -12.09 3.33
N ASP A 59 12.11 -11.68 3.25
CA ASP A 59 12.52 -10.29 3.29
C ASP A 59 13.41 -9.97 2.07
N VAL A 60 12.92 -9.09 1.20
CA VAL A 60 13.67 -8.71 -0.01
C VAL A 60 15.01 -8.05 0.29
N ARG A 61 15.21 -7.52 1.50
CA ARG A 61 16.48 -6.92 1.92
C ARG A 61 17.61 -7.93 2.06
N ASP A 62 17.28 -9.22 2.15
CA ASP A 62 18.27 -10.30 2.13
C ASP A 62 18.82 -10.54 0.72
N LEU A 63 18.07 -10.14 -0.33
CA LEU A 63 18.50 -10.21 -1.73
C LEU A 63 19.06 -8.87 -2.23
N ILE A 64 18.43 -7.75 -1.85
CA ILE A 64 18.75 -6.41 -2.37
C ILE A 64 18.88 -5.45 -1.20
N SER A 65 20.11 -5.10 -0.88
CA SER A 65 20.44 -4.12 0.16
C SER A 65 20.45 -2.71 -0.42
N LEU A 66 19.64 -1.79 0.14
CA LEU A 66 19.64 -0.39 -0.29
C LEU A 66 21.02 0.27 -0.14
N SER A 67 21.79 -0.07 0.91
CA SER A 67 23.14 0.44 1.11
C SER A 67 24.11 -0.03 0.04
N GLU A 68 24.04 -1.29 -0.37
CA GLU A 68 24.86 -1.84 -1.45
C GLU A 68 24.53 -1.17 -2.78
N VAL A 69 23.25 -0.94 -3.09
CA VAL A 69 22.81 -0.20 -4.28
C VAL A 69 23.34 1.23 -4.27
N MET A 70 23.33 1.90 -3.11
CA MET A 70 23.91 3.26 -3.00
C MET A 70 25.40 3.27 -3.30
N ASP A 71 26.14 2.33 -2.74
CA ASP A 71 27.61 2.25 -2.88
C ASP A 71 28.03 1.80 -4.27
N GLU A 72 27.36 0.79 -4.86
CA GLU A 72 27.70 0.23 -6.17
C GLU A 72 27.42 1.20 -7.33
N TYR A 73 26.30 1.95 -7.22
CA TYR A 73 25.86 2.83 -8.32
C TYR A 73 26.10 4.32 -8.04
N ASP A 74 26.78 4.66 -6.96
CA ASP A 74 27.05 6.05 -6.53
C ASP A 74 25.78 6.92 -6.48
N LEU A 75 24.72 6.36 -5.86
CA LEU A 75 23.39 6.96 -5.80
C LEU A 75 23.07 7.50 -4.41
N GLY A 76 22.38 8.64 -4.37
CA GLY A 76 21.74 9.09 -3.13
C GLY A 76 20.51 8.23 -2.78
N PRO A 77 19.97 8.37 -1.53
CA PRO A 77 18.90 7.49 -1.02
C PRO A 77 17.68 7.37 -1.95
N ASN A 78 17.22 8.47 -2.54
CA ASN A 78 16.05 8.45 -3.44
C ASN A 78 16.34 7.70 -4.74
N GLY A 79 17.52 7.91 -5.34
CA GLY A 79 17.93 7.20 -6.55
C GLY A 79 18.10 5.70 -6.30
N ALA A 80 18.71 5.36 -5.17
CA ALA A 80 18.89 3.98 -4.76
C ALA A 80 17.56 3.27 -4.50
N GLN A 81 16.58 3.91 -3.87
CA GLN A 81 15.24 3.34 -3.68
C GLN A 81 14.55 3.02 -5.02
N ILE A 82 14.67 3.92 -6.00
CA ILE A 82 14.11 3.71 -7.34
C ILE A 82 14.76 2.50 -8.00
N LEU A 83 16.11 2.44 -7.99
CA LEU A 83 16.85 1.35 -8.61
C LEU A 83 16.61 0.03 -7.87
N ALA A 84 16.63 0.03 -6.54
CA ALA A 84 16.33 -1.16 -5.75
C ALA A 84 14.94 -1.73 -6.05
N ALA A 85 13.92 -0.88 -6.17
CA ALA A 85 12.58 -1.33 -6.56
C ALA A 85 12.55 -1.95 -7.97
N ASP A 86 13.32 -1.42 -8.92
CA ASP A 86 13.46 -2.01 -10.27
C ASP A 86 14.20 -3.36 -10.22
N LEU A 87 15.25 -3.46 -9.41
CA LEU A 87 15.98 -4.72 -9.22
C LEU A 87 15.09 -5.81 -8.62
N VAL A 88 14.33 -5.48 -7.54
CA VAL A 88 13.35 -6.43 -6.97
C VAL A 88 12.37 -6.92 -8.02
N ALA A 89 11.84 -6.02 -8.81
CA ALA A 89 10.86 -6.37 -9.82
C ALA A 89 11.47 -7.15 -11.00
N SER A 90 12.75 -6.92 -11.32
CA SER A 90 13.48 -7.71 -12.34
C SER A 90 13.81 -9.13 -11.88
N GLN A 91 13.90 -9.35 -10.56
CA GLN A 91 14.13 -10.65 -9.92
C GLN A 91 12.83 -11.32 -9.46
N ALA A 92 11.68 -10.97 -10.07
CA ALA A 92 10.38 -11.49 -9.67
C ALA A 92 10.30 -13.03 -9.66
N VAL A 93 11.03 -13.71 -10.54
CA VAL A 93 11.07 -15.18 -10.59
C VAL A 93 11.86 -15.73 -9.42
N GLU A 94 13.01 -15.16 -9.10
CA GLU A 94 13.83 -15.55 -7.95
C GLU A 94 13.09 -15.31 -6.63
N VAL A 95 12.44 -14.14 -6.50
CA VAL A 95 11.57 -13.84 -5.35
C VAL A 95 10.45 -14.87 -5.23
N PHE A 96 9.85 -15.28 -6.35
CA PHE A 96 8.82 -16.30 -6.36
C PHE A 96 9.34 -17.66 -5.93
N GLU A 97 10.51 -18.10 -6.47
CA GLU A 97 11.13 -19.38 -6.11
C GLU A 97 11.45 -19.49 -4.62
N GLU A 98 11.84 -18.39 -3.97
CA GLU A 98 12.10 -18.33 -2.51
C GLU A 98 10.82 -18.47 -1.67
N ILE A 99 9.69 -17.97 -2.17
CA ILE A 99 8.42 -18.04 -1.44
C ILE A 99 7.51 -19.19 -1.91
N GLU A 100 7.81 -19.79 -3.08
CA GLU A 100 7.09 -20.97 -3.55
C GLU A 100 7.37 -22.16 -2.63
N GLY A 101 6.39 -22.66 -2.00
CA GLY A 101 6.55 -23.77 -1.04
C GLY A 101 6.44 -23.34 0.41
N LEU A 102 6.35 -22.05 0.70
CA LEU A 102 5.91 -21.59 2.00
C LEU A 102 4.45 -22.04 2.20
N ALA A 103 4.20 -22.71 3.30
CA ALA A 103 2.88 -23.22 3.63
C ALA A 103 2.19 -22.25 4.60
N GLY A 104 1.00 -21.79 4.25
CA GLY A 104 0.18 -20.91 5.08
C GLY A 104 -1.22 -20.78 4.52
N ASP A 105 -2.09 -20.11 5.26
CA ASP A 105 -3.48 -19.91 4.87
C ASP A 105 -3.64 -18.64 4.01
N ILE A 106 -2.85 -17.60 4.29
CA ILE A 106 -2.89 -16.29 3.60
C ILE A 106 -1.46 -15.75 3.51
N MET A 107 -1.12 -15.15 2.37
CA MET A 107 0.10 -14.37 2.20
C MET A 107 -0.25 -12.88 2.22
N ILE A 108 0.42 -12.10 3.07
CA ILE A 108 0.30 -10.64 3.12
C ILE A 108 1.64 -10.00 2.72
N VAL A 109 1.59 -9.11 1.74
CA VAL A 109 2.78 -8.52 1.12
C VAL A 109 2.84 -7.04 1.46
N ASP A 110 3.88 -6.66 2.19
CA ASP A 110 4.22 -5.25 2.44
C ASP A 110 4.99 -4.69 1.24
N THR A 111 4.47 -3.63 0.64
CA THR A 111 5.05 -3.03 -0.57
C THR A 111 5.85 -1.77 -0.25
N PRO A 112 6.73 -1.31 -1.17
CA PRO A 112 7.52 -0.10 -1.00
C PRO A 112 6.72 1.09 -0.48
N GLY A 113 7.36 1.91 0.35
CA GLY A 113 6.76 3.03 1.05
C GLY A 113 6.02 3.98 0.13
N GLN A 114 6.60 4.29 -1.02
CA GLN A 114 6.01 5.16 -2.05
C GLN A 114 5.26 4.31 -3.08
N VAL A 115 3.97 4.59 -3.28
CA VAL A 115 3.13 3.86 -4.22
C VAL A 115 3.66 3.92 -5.66
N GLU A 116 4.36 5.00 -6.01
CA GLU A 116 4.98 5.22 -7.30
C GLU A 116 6.07 4.19 -7.61
N LEU A 117 6.80 3.75 -6.60
CA LEU A 117 7.85 2.74 -6.74
C LEU A 117 7.31 1.33 -6.96
N PHE A 118 6.05 1.11 -6.63
CA PHE A 118 5.40 -0.19 -6.80
C PHE A 118 4.39 -0.18 -7.96
N ALA A 119 3.39 0.69 -7.94
CA ALA A 119 2.28 0.60 -8.89
C ALA A 119 2.56 1.16 -10.28
N PHE A 120 3.56 2.04 -10.43
CA PHE A 120 3.82 2.73 -11.71
C PHE A 120 4.99 2.14 -12.51
N ARG A 121 5.62 1.07 -12.02
CA ARG A 121 6.69 0.35 -12.71
C ARG A 121 6.13 -0.84 -13.48
N GLU A 122 6.52 -1.02 -14.74
CA GLU A 122 6.09 -2.17 -15.54
C GLU A 122 6.51 -3.50 -14.90
N ALA A 123 7.72 -3.53 -14.36
CA ALA A 123 8.26 -4.70 -13.70
C ALA A 123 7.42 -5.13 -12.47
N SER A 124 6.79 -4.19 -11.74
CA SER A 124 5.94 -4.53 -10.60
C SER A 124 4.64 -5.22 -11.03
N SER A 125 4.09 -4.90 -12.20
CA SER A 125 2.93 -5.63 -12.73
C SER A 125 3.29 -7.09 -13.00
N HIS A 126 4.50 -7.35 -13.48
CA HIS A 126 5.01 -8.71 -13.65
C HIS A 126 5.19 -9.43 -12.31
N LEU A 127 5.84 -8.79 -11.34
CA LEU A 127 6.01 -9.31 -9.98
C LEU A 127 4.67 -9.68 -9.34
N VAL A 128 3.68 -8.78 -9.39
CA VAL A 128 2.33 -8.99 -8.85
C VAL A 128 1.65 -10.19 -9.54
N HIS A 129 1.81 -10.34 -10.86
CA HIS A 129 1.25 -11.44 -11.60
C HIS A 129 1.89 -12.78 -11.23
N VAL A 130 3.22 -12.81 -11.12
CA VAL A 130 3.98 -14.00 -10.75
C VAL A 130 3.64 -14.45 -9.33
N LEU A 131 3.68 -13.53 -8.36
CA LEU A 131 3.38 -13.85 -6.95
C LEU A 131 1.90 -14.17 -6.73
N GLY A 132 1.01 -13.45 -7.40
CA GLY A 132 -0.43 -13.57 -7.19
C GLY A 132 -1.07 -14.80 -7.81
N GLN A 133 -0.51 -15.33 -8.89
CA GLN A 133 -1.01 -16.51 -9.61
C GLN A 133 -2.54 -16.52 -9.84
N GLY A 134 -3.14 -15.34 -10.05
CA GLY A 134 -4.59 -15.19 -10.21
C GLY A 134 -5.40 -15.25 -8.91
N ARG A 135 -4.77 -15.27 -7.74
CA ARG A 135 -5.40 -15.34 -6.40
C ARG A 135 -5.00 -14.16 -5.52
N ALA A 136 -4.76 -13.00 -6.13
CA ALA A 136 -4.32 -11.80 -5.44
C ALA A 136 -5.41 -10.73 -5.40
N CYS A 137 -5.37 -9.90 -4.35
CA CYS A 137 -6.09 -8.63 -4.29
C CYS A 137 -5.21 -7.53 -3.66
N LEU A 138 -5.64 -6.29 -3.86
CA LEU A 138 -5.01 -5.11 -3.30
C LEU A 138 -5.79 -4.64 -2.08
N ILE A 139 -5.08 -4.32 -1.02
CA ILE A 139 -5.55 -3.52 0.11
C ILE A 139 -4.93 -2.13 -0.05
N PHE A 140 -5.72 -1.15 -0.49
CA PHE A 140 -5.25 0.22 -0.62
C PHE A 140 -5.58 1.00 0.65
N LEU A 141 -4.55 1.54 1.30
CA LEU A 141 -4.68 2.31 2.54
C LEU A 141 -4.79 3.80 2.24
N PHE A 142 -5.91 4.39 2.61
CA PHE A 142 -6.13 5.82 2.62
C PHE A 142 -5.49 6.42 3.88
N ASP A 143 -4.62 7.40 3.70
CA ASP A 143 -4.09 8.16 4.82
C ASP A 143 -5.18 9.08 5.40
N PRO A 144 -5.42 9.06 6.71
CA PRO A 144 -6.52 9.81 7.33
C PRO A 144 -6.34 11.33 7.24
N LEU A 145 -5.10 11.81 7.31
CA LEU A 145 -4.83 13.26 7.22
C LEU A 145 -5.11 13.79 5.81
N LEU A 146 -4.71 13.03 4.79
CA LEU A 146 -5.03 13.38 3.40
C LEU A 146 -6.53 13.26 3.12
N SER A 147 -7.20 12.25 3.72
CA SER A 147 -8.64 12.03 3.54
C SER A 147 -9.52 12.98 4.33
N SER A 148 -8.96 13.81 5.21
CA SER A 148 -9.74 14.72 6.06
C SER A 148 -10.37 15.90 5.31
N THR A 149 -9.92 16.16 4.08
CA THR A 149 -10.50 17.17 3.17
C THR A 149 -11.18 16.49 1.98
N PRO A 150 -12.26 17.08 1.42
CA PRO A 150 -12.95 16.52 0.26
C PRO A 150 -12.03 16.29 -0.94
N SER A 151 -11.21 17.27 -1.28
CA SER A 151 -10.23 17.16 -2.37
C SER A 151 -9.15 16.11 -2.12
N GLY A 152 -8.68 15.98 -0.88
CA GLY A 152 -7.72 14.96 -0.47
C GLY A 152 -8.31 13.55 -0.55
N PHE A 153 -9.55 13.37 -0.10
CA PHE A 153 -10.27 12.11 -0.22
C PHE A 153 -10.43 11.67 -1.68
N VAL A 154 -10.88 12.58 -2.55
CA VAL A 154 -11.00 12.32 -4.00
C VAL A 154 -9.63 11.99 -4.61
N SER A 155 -8.57 12.70 -4.21
CA SER A 155 -7.21 12.42 -4.70
C SER A 155 -6.77 11.00 -4.36
N GLN A 156 -7.07 10.51 -3.17
CA GLN A 156 -6.77 9.14 -2.77
C GLN A 156 -7.64 8.11 -3.50
N MET A 157 -8.92 8.39 -3.74
CA MET A 157 -9.79 7.54 -4.56
C MET A 157 -9.26 7.41 -6.00
N LEU A 158 -8.83 8.53 -6.60
CA LEU A 158 -8.23 8.53 -7.94
C LEU A 158 -6.92 7.73 -7.96
N LEU A 159 -6.06 7.92 -6.96
CA LEU A 159 -4.81 7.17 -6.85
C LEU A 159 -5.07 5.67 -6.71
N SER A 160 -5.99 5.26 -5.85
CA SER A 160 -6.41 3.87 -5.72
C SER A 160 -6.94 3.28 -7.03
N SER A 161 -7.76 4.06 -7.74
CA SER A 161 -8.30 3.66 -9.04
C SER A 161 -7.19 3.47 -10.09
N ILE A 162 -6.21 4.37 -10.12
CA ILE A 162 -5.04 4.24 -11.01
C ILE A 162 -4.26 2.96 -10.68
N VAL A 163 -4.00 2.70 -9.41
CA VAL A 163 -3.30 1.48 -8.95
C VAL A 163 -4.07 0.22 -9.35
N HIS A 164 -5.39 0.22 -9.13
CA HIS A 164 -6.28 -0.86 -9.55
C HIS A 164 -6.14 -1.17 -11.05
N PHE A 165 -6.24 -0.15 -11.90
CA PHE A 165 -6.13 -0.33 -13.35
C PHE A 165 -4.73 -0.74 -13.80
N ARG A 166 -3.70 -0.25 -13.12
CA ARG A 166 -2.30 -0.57 -13.44
C ARG A 166 -1.95 -2.01 -13.13
N LEU A 167 -2.35 -2.51 -11.98
CA LEU A 167 -2.02 -3.84 -11.50
C LEU A 167 -3.06 -4.90 -11.88
N GLY A 168 -4.27 -4.47 -12.31
CA GLY A 168 -5.32 -5.37 -12.77
C GLY A 168 -5.90 -6.29 -11.70
N LEU A 169 -5.76 -5.95 -10.41
CA LEU A 169 -6.22 -6.74 -9.29
C LEU A 169 -7.49 -6.17 -8.66
N PRO A 170 -8.39 -7.01 -8.13
CA PRO A 170 -9.45 -6.56 -7.25
C PRO A 170 -8.88 -5.71 -6.10
N THR A 171 -9.51 -4.58 -5.81
CA THR A 171 -9.00 -3.62 -4.83
C THR A 171 -10.06 -3.31 -3.78
N ALA A 172 -9.67 -3.39 -2.51
CA ALA A 172 -10.45 -2.92 -1.38
C ALA A 172 -9.74 -1.70 -0.74
N ASN A 173 -10.49 -0.63 -0.51
CA ASN A 173 -9.99 0.59 0.10
C ASN A 173 -10.28 0.61 1.59
N PHE A 174 -9.31 0.99 2.40
CA PHE A 174 -9.43 1.09 3.85
C PHE A 174 -8.89 2.43 4.35
N LEU A 175 -9.65 3.11 5.19
CA LEU A 175 -9.15 4.26 5.92
C LEU A 175 -8.28 3.75 7.08
N SER A 176 -6.98 4.00 6.97
CA SER A 176 -6.03 3.59 8.02
C SER A 176 -6.03 4.57 9.18
N LYS A 177 -5.47 4.17 10.33
CA LYS A 177 -5.25 5.05 11.49
C LYS A 177 -6.47 5.91 11.84
N SER A 178 -7.67 5.36 11.72
CA SER A 178 -8.93 6.08 12.00
C SER A 178 -9.03 6.57 13.45
N ASP A 179 -8.24 5.98 14.36
CA ASP A 179 -8.06 6.39 15.74
C ASP A 179 -7.41 7.78 15.91
N LEU A 180 -6.76 8.31 14.86
CA LEU A 180 -6.18 9.66 14.86
C LEU A 180 -7.18 10.75 14.44
N LEU A 181 -8.38 10.37 14.01
CA LEU A 181 -9.42 11.30 13.56
C LEU A 181 -10.40 11.61 14.67
N GLU A 182 -10.86 12.85 14.71
CA GLU A 182 -12.03 13.21 15.49
C GLU A 182 -13.28 12.48 14.95
N PRO A 183 -14.21 12.03 15.82
CA PRO A 183 -15.37 11.24 15.42
C PRO A 183 -16.17 11.85 14.26
N GLU A 184 -16.40 13.16 14.31
CA GLU A 184 -17.16 13.89 13.28
C GLU A 184 -16.43 13.90 11.91
N THR A 185 -15.09 13.93 11.92
CA THR A 185 -14.29 13.85 10.70
C THR A 185 -14.34 12.44 10.10
N LEU A 186 -14.27 11.43 10.94
CA LEU A 186 -14.41 10.04 10.53
C LEU A 186 -15.78 9.79 9.90
N GLU A 187 -16.87 10.23 10.55
CA GLU A 187 -18.22 10.09 10.02
C GLU A 187 -18.38 10.76 8.64
N ARG A 188 -17.84 11.97 8.46
CA ARG A 188 -17.87 12.68 7.16
C ARG A 188 -17.10 11.90 6.08
N ILE A 189 -15.92 11.39 6.38
CA ILE A 189 -15.14 10.61 5.41
C ILE A 189 -15.90 9.34 4.98
N LEU A 190 -16.53 8.65 5.92
CA LEU A 190 -17.33 7.47 5.63
C LEU A 190 -18.56 7.84 4.77
N GLU A 191 -19.24 8.95 5.08
CA GLU A 191 -20.37 9.45 4.31
C GLU A 191 -19.96 9.81 2.87
N TRP A 192 -18.80 10.42 2.67
CA TRP A 192 -18.26 10.70 1.34
C TRP A 192 -18.01 9.42 0.52
N GLY A 193 -17.62 8.34 1.18
CA GLY A 193 -17.44 7.03 0.54
C GLY A 193 -18.75 6.38 0.10
N GLU A 194 -19.86 6.69 0.76
CA GLU A 194 -21.16 6.10 0.51
C GLU A 194 -22.08 6.98 -0.36
N ASN A 195 -21.89 8.31 -0.31
CA ASN A 195 -22.80 9.28 -0.93
C ASN A 195 -22.04 10.33 -1.75
N LEU A 196 -22.08 10.18 -3.08
CA LEU A 196 -21.42 11.10 -4.02
C LEU A 196 -21.99 12.51 -3.99
N ASP A 197 -23.29 12.68 -3.73
CA ASP A 197 -23.93 14.03 -3.70
C ASP A 197 -23.39 14.83 -2.50
N VAL A 198 -23.16 14.18 -1.37
CA VAL A 198 -22.56 14.79 -0.18
C VAL A 198 -21.10 15.17 -0.43
N LEU A 199 -20.34 14.29 -1.10
CA LEU A 199 -18.97 14.58 -1.47
C LEU A 199 -18.89 15.75 -2.45
N GLU A 200 -19.76 15.79 -3.46
CA GLU A 200 -19.81 16.89 -4.43
C GLU A 200 -20.11 18.22 -3.74
N ALA A 201 -21.10 18.26 -2.84
CA ALA A 201 -21.42 19.46 -2.07
C ALA A 201 -20.23 19.93 -1.23
N ALA A 202 -19.54 19.01 -0.55
CA ALA A 202 -18.34 19.31 0.24
C ALA A 202 -17.19 19.87 -0.61
N LEU A 203 -16.99 19.37 -1.85
CA LEU A 203 -15.99 19.89 -2.78
C LEU A 203 -16.32 21.31 -3.25
N PHE A 204 -17.60 21.62 -3.50
CA PHE A 204 -18.03 22.98 -3.83
C PHE A 204 -17.78 23.94 -2.69
N GLU A 205 -18.10 23.56 -1.45
CA GLU A 205 -17.83 24.38 -0.26
C GLU A 205 -16.34 24.63 -0.04
N GLU A 206 -15.49 23.59 -0.18
CA GLU A 206 -14.04 23.71 -0.09
C GLU A 206 -13.50 24.70 -1.11
N SER A 207 -13.94 24.60 -2.39
CA SER A 207 -13.52 25.47 -3.47
C SER A 207 -13.95 26.92 -3.28
N ALA A 208 -15.16 27.14 -2.75
CA ALA A 208 -15.67 28.49 -2.45
C ALA A 208 -14.88 29.17 -1.32
N ASN A 209 -14.51 28.39 -0.29
CA ASN A 209 -13.70 28.88 0.81
C ASN A 209 -12.27 29.26 0.36
N GLN A 210 -11.65 28.46 -0.53
CA GLN A 210 -10.35 28.80 -1.11
C GLN A 210 -10.38 30.07 -1.95
N ALA A 211 -11.40 30.24 -2.80
CA ALA A 211 -11.56 31.44 -3.63
C ALA A 211 -11.83 32.72 -2.79
N GLY A 212 -12.50 32.58 -1.64
CA GLY A 212 -12.73 33.69 -0.70
C GLY A 212 -11.46 34.19 -0.02
N PHE A 213 -10.48 33.31 0.22
CA PHE A 213 -9.18 33.67 0.81
C PHE A 213 -8.28 34.45 -0.15
N ASP A 214 -8.27 34.10 -1.43
CA ASP A 214 -7.47 34.77 -2.47
C ASP A 214 -7.99 36.18 -2.82
N GLY A 215 -9.30 36.44 -2.63
CA GLY A 215 -9.93 37.74 -2.88
C GLY A 215 -9.68 38.82 -1.81
N GLY A 216 -9.23 38.43 -0.62
CA GLY A 216 -9.02 39.33 0.52
C GLY A 216 -7.65 40.02 0.58
N GLY A 217 -6.68 39.61 -0.20
CA GLY A 217 -5.27 40.06 -0.14
C GLY A 217 -4.88 41.25 -1.01
N GLN A 218 -5.80 41.82 -1.82
CA GLN A 218 -5.49 42.91 -2.76
C GLN A 218 -6.26 44.20 -2.53
N ARG A 219 -6.55 44.55 -1.28
CA ARG A 219 -7.04 45.90 -0.94
C ARG A 219 -6.35 46.43 0.30
N ALA A 220 -5.15 46.98 0.14
CA ALA A 220 -4.55 47.99 1.01
C ALA A 220 -3.47 48.73 0.23
#